data_5065f32514c8d2e4abbfd5d96efad250
#
_entry.id   5065f32514c8d2e4abbfd5d96efad250
#
_cell.length_a   1.000
_cell.length_b   1.000
_cell.length_c   1.000
_cell.angle_alpha   90.00
_cell.angle_beta   90.00
_cell.angle_gamma   90.00
#
_symmetry.space_group_name_H-M   'P 1'
#
loop_
_entity.id
_entity.type
_entity.pdbx_description
1 polymer ?
#
loop_
_entity_poly.entity_id
_entity_poly.type
_entity_poly.pdbx_seq_one_letter_code
_entity_poly.pdbx_strand_id
1 'polypeptide(L)'
;MEGNSRISMRSRHRHSHKTSGLARVSWRTRLVVVLAIAVVAAGCGADVEPVAQPRTAVDPSTTAPTTTTTTTTTTTTTTTTIAPPLDLDGVARVIRTDTDVVAPVLSELDEGLLIRTPCQGVAVTQQGDATDRVHVVLDPGHGGREPGAVTSDGIAEKDVNFEVAVRAEELLEARGFAVSLTRYADYRIPLVTRVEIAEQLGAELLVSIHHQGTDTNIPISDEPGTEVYYQQSSLESRRFAGLLVEESRRTLGEFDIEWFAGVDAGATYRPNAETGGDFYGMVRLPQMPAVLAEMAFLGNVQEVDLIRNGELQEAEAVAIASAVERWFTSDDLGDGFVEPSFGLRSSGGGGGLGGCDDPDLGETVDIAPELLQELEESFDPDSSQESENNDDSGSPEN
;
A
#
# COMPACT_ATOMS: atom_id res chain seq x y z
N MET A 1 10.42 -69.25 -17.41
CA MET A 1 10.34 -69.20 -18.87
C MET A 1 10.35 -67.76 -19.22
N GLU A 2 11.55 -67.20 -19.41
CA GLU A 2 12.22 -66.98 -20.73
C GLU A 2 11.41 -65.93 -21.51
N GLY A 3 11.91 -64.89 -22.03
CA GLY A 3 13.29 -64.44 -22.21
C GLY A 3 13.32 -63.03 -22.80
N ASN A 4 14.39 -62.43 -22.52
CA ASN A 4 15.27 -61.62 -23.35
C ASN A 4 14.74 -60.95 -24.63
N SER A 5 14.99 -59.65 -24.80
CA SER A 5 16.08 -59.23 -25.69
C SER A 5 16.31 -57.71 -25.68
N ARG A 6 17.55 -57.35 -25.47
CA ARG A 6 18.21 -56.04 -25.72
C ARG A 6 18.26 -55.81 -27.24
N ILE A 7 18.21 -54.54 -27.67
CA ILE A 7 19.08 -54.03 -28.73
C ILE A 7 19.40 -52.53 -28.44
N SER A 8 20.69 -52.29 -28.34
CA SER A 8 21.41 -51.01 -28.38
C SER A 8 21.68 -50.60 -29.82
N MET A 9 21.55 -49.34 -30.17
CA MET A 9 22.37 -48.78 -31.26
C MET A 9 22.70 -47.29 -31.02
N ARG A 10 24.00 -47.08 -30.89
CA ARG A 10 24.68 -45.78 -30.96
C ARG A 10 24.74 -45.33 -32.43
N SER A 11 24.57 -44.06 -32.67
CA SER A 11 25.17 -43.42 -33.85
C SER A 11 25.72 -42.06 -33.44
N ARG A 12 27.04 -41.95 -33.54
CA ARG A 12 27.82 -40.70 -33.49
C ARG A 12 27.81 -40.09 -34.89
N HIS A 13 27.58 -38.80 -35.01
CA HIS A 13 28.15 -38.05 -36.12
C HIS A 13 28.80 -36.75 -35.62
N ARG A 14 30.08 -36.66 -35.86
CA ARG A 14 30.96 -35.49 -35.83
C ARG A 14 30.85 -34.75 -37.16
N HIS A 15 31.14 -33.50 -37.07
CA HIS A 15 31.74 -32.52 -38.00
C HIS A 15 30.89 -31.26 -38.01
N SER A 16 31.40 -30.03 -38.02
CA SER A 16 32.71 -29.51 -38.41
C SER A 16 32.80 -28.06 -37.92
N HIS A 17 33.98 -27.66 -37.50
CA HIS A 17 34.38 -26.26 -37.28
C HIS A 17 34.20 -25.40 -38.52
N LYS A 18 33.63 -24.19 -38.33
CA LYS A 18 33.99 -23.04 -39.17
C LYS A 18 34.23 -21.81 -38.31
N THR A 19 35.46 -21.44 -38.24
CA THR A 19 36.02 -20.19 -37.78
C THR A 19 35.84 -19.12 -38.87
N SER A 20 35.27 -17.95 -38.51
CA SER A 20 35.50 -16.68 -39.18
C SER A 20 34.76 -15.62 -38.32
N GLY A 21 35.28 -14.53 -37.91
CA GLY A 21 36.32 -13.64 -38.27
C GLY A 21 36.11 -12.44 -37.36
N LEU A 22 37.18 -12.15 -36.62
CA LEU A 22 37.21 -10.94 -35.76
C LEU A 22 37.18 -9.67 -36.60
N ALA A 23 36.12 -8.92 -36.48
CA ALA A 23 36.07 -7.51 -36.94
C ALA A 23 36.51 -6.61 -35.76
N ARG A 24 37.74 -6.11 -35.87
CA ARG A 24 38.25 -5.04 -34.99
C ARG A 24 37.60 -3.76 -35.38
N VAL A 25 36.79 -3.15 -34.47
CA VAL A 25 36.36 -1.77 -34.59
C VAL A 25 37.38 -0.90 -33.85
N SER A 26 37.98 0.00 -34.64
CA SER A 26 39.00 0.93 -34.18
C SER A 26 38.40 2.05 -33.34
N TRP A 27 39.00 2.28 -32.19
CA TRP A 27 38.78 3.48 -31.38
C TRP A 27 39.37 4.71 -32.07
N ARG A 28 38.52 5.59 -32.54
CA ARG A 28 38.94 6.96 -32.91
C ARG A 28 38.72 7.86 -31.70
N THR A 29 39.81 8.21 -31.08
CA THR A 29 40.01 9.30 -30.14
C THR A 29 39.41 10.60 -30.68
N ARG A 30 38.36 11.13 -30.03
CA ARG A 30 37.97 12.53 -30.25
C ARG A 30 38.48 13.34 -29.07
N LEU A 31 39.45 14.16 -29.35
CA LEU A 31 40.03 15.18 -28.52
C LEU A 31 38.97 16.30 -28.36
N VAL A 32 38.45 16.51 -27.15
CA VAL A 32 37.64 17.69 -26.80
C VAL A 32 38.58 18.71 -26.20
N VAL A 33 38.72 19.82 -26.92
CA VAL A 33 39.47 21.00 -26.50
C VAL A 33 38.61 21.77 -25.50
N VAL A 34 39.05 21.81 -24.25
CA VAL A 34 38.45 22.70 -23.23
C VAL A 34 39.07 24.07 -23.37
N LEU A 35 38.24 25.02 -23.77
CA LEU A 35 38.61 26.43 -23.83
C LEU A 35 38.31 27.08 -22.49
N ALA A 36 39.35 27.34 -21.71
CA ALA A 36 39.24 28.10 -20.46
C ALA A 36 39.17 29.59 -20.76
N ILE A 37 38.03 30.20 -20.50
CA ILE A 37 37.89 31.66 -20.51
C ILE A 37 38.14 32.17 -19.07
N ALA A 38 39.27 32.83 -18.86
CA ALA A 38 39.57 33.60 -17.66
C ALA A 38 38.90 34.96 -17.76
N VAL A 39 37.93 35.23 -16.88
CA VAL A 39 37.39 36.59 -16.66
C VAL A 39 38.13 37.23 -15.51
N VAL A 40 38.88 38.24 -15.83
CA VAL A 40 39.52 39.15 -14.86
C VAL A 40 38.47 40.17 -14.43
N ALA A 41 38.04 40.13 -13.18
CA ALA A 41 37.28 41.21 -12.57
C ALA A 41 38.20 42.09 -11.74
N ALA A 42 38.39 43.32 -12.21
CA ALA A 42 39.08 44.35 -11.49
C ALA A 42 38.19 44.90 -10.36
N GLY A 43 38.79 45.05 -9.18
CA GLY A 43 38.12 45.52 -8.00
C GLY A 43 37.88 47.05 -7.99
N CYS A 44 36.88 47.44 -7.23
CA CYS A 44 36.87 48.76 -6.56
C CYS A 44 36.36 48.51 -5.13
N GLY A 45 37.25 48.72 -4.20
CA GLY A 45 36.92 48.75 -2.78
C GLY A 45 36.20 50.07 -2.42
N ALA A 46 35.29 49.95 -1.49
CA ALA A 46 34.79 51.06 -0.71
C ALA A 46 34.69 50.60 0.73
N ASP A 47 35.59 51.15 1.54
CA ASP A 47 35.61 51.04 2.99
C ASP A 47 34.38 51.74 3.58
N VAL A 48 33.60 51.00 4.42
CA VAL A 48 32.57 51.60 5.25
C VAL A 48 32.97 51.39 6.71
N GLU A 49 33.35 52.47 7.38
CA GLU A 49 33.63 52.49 8.82
C GLU A 49 32.35 52.22 9.65
N PRO A 50 32.48 51.58 10.82
CA PRO A 50 31.34 51.37 11.71
C PRO A 50 31.04 52.64 12.53
N VAL A 51 29.82 53.13 12.41
CA VAL A 51 29.28 54.23 13.23
C VAL A 51 28.99 53.71 14.62
N ALA A 52 29.67 54.30 15.61
CA ALA A 52 29.43 54.06 17.03
C ALA A 52 28.10 54.69 17.48
N GLN A 53 27.25 53.92 18.11
CA GLN A 53 26.06 54.42 18.80
C GLN A 53 26.40 54.91 20.21
N PRO A 54 25.80 56.02 20.67
CA PRO A 54 26.01 56.53 22.02
C PRO A 54 25.24 55.75 23.07
N ARG A 55 25.88 55.27 24.09
CA ARG A 55 25.28 54.73 25.31
C ARG A 55 24.66 55.86 26.14
N THR A 56 23.37 55.84 26.30
CA THR A 56 22.67 56.63 27.32
C THR A 56 22.48 55.75 28.56
N ALA A 57 23.02 56.23 29.67
CA ALA A 57 22.79 55.69 30.99
C ALA A 57 21.36 56.02 31.44
N VAL A 58 20.61 55.01 31.93
CA VAL A 58 19.31 55.20 32.57
C VAL A 58 19.38 54.69 34.00
N ASP A 59 19.00 55.55 34.89
CA ASP A 59 18.93 55.49 36.36
C ASP A 59 17.92 54.40 36.83
N PRO A 60 18.18 53.69 37.93
CA PRO A 60 17.24 52.70 38.45
C PRO A 60 16.13 53.37 39.26
N SER A 61 14.95 53.53 38.68
CA SER A 61 13.75 53.94 39.40
C SER A 61 12.85 52.75 39.70
N THR A 62 12.59 52.60 40.97
CA THR A 62 11.72 51.68 41.68
C THR A 62 10.36 51.52 40.98
N THR A 63 10.03 50.30 40.58
CA THR A 63 8.69 49.93 40.13
C THR A 63 8.07 48.84 41.02
N ALA A 64 6.88 49.13 41.51
CA ALA A 64 6.03 48.23 42.29
C ALA A 64 5.61 46.97 41.51
N PRO A 65 5.30 45.83 42.15
CA PRO A 65 4.92 44.60 41.46
C PRO A 65 3.54 44.77 40.82
N THR A 66 3.52 44.75 39.49
CA THR A 66 2.28 44.63 38.71
C THR A 66 1.83 43.16 38.74
N THR A 67 0.73 42.88 39.40
CA THR A 67 0.08 41.58 39.36
C THR A 67 -0.50 41.36 37.97
N THR A 68 0.18 40.56 37.15
CA THR A 68 -0.34 40.15 35.85
C THR A 68 -1.32 38.99 36.07
N THR A 69 -2.61 39.28 35.94
CA THR A 69 -3.66 38.26 35.88
C THR A 69 -3.59 37.57 34.53
N THR A 70 -3.00 36.39 34.48
CA THR A 70 -2.99 35.56 33.27
C THR A 70 -4.39 34.97 33.09
N THR A 71 -5.18 35.53 32.19
CA THR A 71 -6.44 34.93 31.73
C THR A 71 -6.08 33.80 30.80
N THR A 72 -6.18 32.57 31.28
CA THR A 72 -6.07 31.37 30.44
C THR A 72 -7.35 31.27 29.60
N THR A 73 -7.28 31.69 28.35
CA THR A 73 -8.35 31.45 27.38
C THR A 73 -8.24 29.99 26.96
N THR A 74 -9.11 29.15 27.49
CA THR A 74 -9.26 27.77 26.98
C THR A 74 -9.96 27.86 25.62
N THR A 75 -9.21 27.77 24.55
CA THR A 75 -9.75 27.63 23.21
C THR A 75 -10.26 26.20 23.06
N THR A 76 -11.58 26.03 23.18
CA THR A 76 -12.21 24.76 22.82
C THR A 76 -12.19 24.66 21.29
N THR A 77 -11.27 23.89 20.75
CA THR A 77 -11.25 23.56 19.33
C THR A 77 -12.41 22.60 19.08
N THR A 78 -13.49 23.09 18.52
CA THR A 78 -14.57 22.22 18.03
C THR A 78 -14.05 21.62 16.74
N THR A 79 -13.66 20.35 16.78
CA THR A 79 -13.35 19.57 15.58
C THR A 79 -14.65 19.41 14.80
N THR A 80 -14.75 19.98 13.62
CA THR A 80 -15.89 19.79 12.74
C THR A 80 -15.69 18.45 12.05
N THR A 81 -16.49 17.46 12.40
CA THR A 81 -16.55 16.19 11.70
C THR A 81 -17.16 16.41 10.31
N ILE A 82 -16.45 15.98 9.27
CA ILE A 82 -16.85 16.13 7.87
C ILE A 82 -17.30 14.81 7.24
N ALA A 83 -16.96 13.68 7.88
CA ALA A 83 -17.38 12.36 7.44
C ALA A 83 -18.91 12.21 7.48
N PRO A 84 -19.52 11.49 6.52
CA PRO A 84 -20.93 11.14 6.55
C PRO A 84 -21.23 10.22 7.75
N PRO A 85 -22.51 10.15 8.21
CA PRO A 85 -22.87 9.22 9.28
C PRO A 85 -22.83 7.76 8.80
N LEU A 86 -22.28 6.86 9.63
CA LEU A 86 -22.38 5.41 9.44
C LEU A 86 -23.61 4.87 10.15
N ASP A 87 -24.26 3.89 9.53
CA ASP A 87 -25.37 3.12 10.12
C ASP A 87 -24.75 1.95 10.93
N LEU A 88 -24.45 2.21 12.19
CA LEU A 88 -23.88 1.24 13.11
C LEU A 88 -24.98 0.42 13.76
N ASP A 89 -24.89 -0.90 13.70
CA ASP A 89 -25.82 -1.84 14.33
C ASP A 89 -25.28 -2.45 15.64
N GLY A 90 -24.05 -2.13 16.01
CA GLY A 90 -23.39 -2.58 17.23
C GLY A 90 -22.93 -4.04 17.17
N VAL A 91 -22.91 -4.65 15.98
CA VAL A 91 -22.44 -6.01 15.77
C VAL A 91 -20.94 -5.97 15.50
N ALA A 92 -20.16 -6.72 16.30
CA ALA A 92 -18.73 -6.89 16.03
C ALA A 92 -18.53 -7.64 14.70
N ARG A 93 -17.86 -7.02 13.74
CA ARG A 93 -17.62 -7.59 12.40
C ARG A 93 -16.17 -7.98 12.20
N VAL A 94 -15.28 -7.24 12.82
CA VAL A 94 -13.85 -7.47 12.81
C VAL A 94 -13.33 -7.18 14.20
N ILE A 95 -12.32 -7.93 14.65
CA ILE A 95 -11.63 -7.68 15.89
C ILE A 95 -10.15 -7.42 15.64
N ARG A 96 -9.58 -6.44 16.33
CA ARG A 96 -8.15 -6.27 16.48
C ARG A 96 -7.76 -6.90 17.82
N THR A 97 -6.96 -7.96 17.78
CA THR A 97 -6.51 -8.68 18.98
C THR A 97 -5.49 -7.86 19.78
N ASP A 98 -5.19 -8.31 21.00
CA ASP A 98 -4.15 -7.69 21.86
C ASP A 98 -2.73 -7.73 21.24
N THR A 99 -2.54 -8.53 20.21
CA THR A 99 -1.29 -8.64 19.43
C THR A 99 -1.36 -7.88 18.12
N ASP A 100 -2.34 -6.99 17.95
CA ASP A 100 -2.54 -6.16 16.77
C ASP A 100 -2.87 -6.93 15.47
N VAL A 101 -3.41 -8.14 15.62
CA VAL A 101 -3.91 -8.93 14.49
C VAL A 101 -5.36 -8.58 14.22
N VAL A 102 -5.66 -8.25 12.96
CA VAL A 102 -7.02 -7.94 12.49
C VAL A 102 -7.65 -9.22 11.93
N ALA A 103 -8.82 -9.57 12.45
CA ALA A 103 -9.50 -10.81 12.11
C ALA A 103 -11.02 -10.61 11.91
N PRO A 104 -11.61 -11.11 10.82
CA PRO A 104 -13.06 -11.15 10.63
C PRO A 104 -13.74 -11.96 11.73
N VAL A 105 -14.86 -11.45 12.26
CA VAL A 105 -15.71 -12.17 13.19
C VAL A 105 -16.72 -12.99 12.41
N LEU A 106 -16.72 -14.30 12.61
CA LEU A 106 -17.61 -15.24 11.95
C LEU A 106 -18.92 -15.43 12.71
N SER A 107 -18.82 -15.54 14.03
CA SER A 107 -20.00 -15.64 14.92
C SER A 107 -19.63 -15.29 16.36
N GLU A 108 -20.66 -15.03 17.17
CA GLU A 108 -20.57 -14.91 18.62
C GLU A 108 -20.93 -16.24 19.26
N LEU A 109 -20.09 -16.73 20.15
CA LEU A 109 -20.28 -17.96 20.93
C LEU A 109 -20.39 -17.62 22.42
N ASP A 110 -20.87 -18.57 23.24
CA ASP A 110 -20.87 -18.38 24.69
C ASP A 110 -19.46 -18.20 25.26
N GLU A 111 -18.44 -18.77 24.59
CA GLU A 111 -17.04 -18.76 24.97
C GLU A 111 -16.28 -17.51 24.46
N GLY A 112 -16.83 -16.74 23.52
CA GLY A 112 -16.20 -15.57 22.91
C GLY A 112 -16.55 -15.36 21.44
N LEU A 113 -15.72 -14.64 20.72
CA LEU A 113 -15.88 -14.41 19.29
C LEU A 113 -15.13 -15.48 18.49
N LEU A 114 -15.84 -16.20 17.63
CA LEU A 114 -15.23 -17.03 16.60
C LEU A 114 -14.72 -16.13 15.50
N ILE A 115 -13.45 -16.22 15.20
CA ILE A 115 -12.77 -15.38 14.21
C ILE A 115 -12.13 -16.20 13.09
N ARG A 116 -12.02 -15.60 11.91
CA ARG A 116 -11.19 -16.08 10.81
C ARG A 116 -9.75 -15.63 11.04
N THR A 117 -8.82 -16.58 11.12
CA THR A 117 -7.40 -16.21 11.24
C THR A 117 -6.87 -15.65 9.92
N PRO A 118 -5.75 -14.90 9.93
CA PRO A 118 -5.14 -14.41 8.67
C PRO A 118 -4.91 -15.51 7.63
N CYS A 119 -4.55 -16.71 8.04
CA CYS A 119 -4.31 -17.84 7.15
C CYS A 119 -5.55 -18.68 6.82
N GLN A 120 -6.75 -18.14 7.07
CA GLN A 120 -8.04 -18.77 6.78
C GLN A 120 -8.42 -19.94 7.70
N GLY A 121 -7.72 -20.16 8.80
CA GLY A 121 -8.19 -21.02 9.90
C GLY A 121 -9.25 -20.32 10.74
N VAL A 122 -9.64 -20.94 11.85
CA VAL A 122 -10.55 -20.35 12.86
C VAL A 122 -9.94 -20.39 14.25
N ALA A 123 -10.30 -19.42 15.08
CA ALA A 123 -9.95 -19.38 16.49
C ALA A 123 -11.08 -18.72 17.30
N VAL A 124 -11.07 -18.89 18.62
CA VAL A 124 -12.00 -18.18 19.51
C VAL A 124 -11.19 -17.25 20.41
N THR A 125 -11.58 -15.98 20.47
CA THR A 125 -10.95 -14.98 21.33
C THR A 125 -12.00 -14.26 22.19
N GLN A 126 -11.58 -13.83 23.40
CA GLN A 126 -12.41 -13.02 24.29
C GLN A 126 -11.86 -11.59 24.43
N GLN A 127 -10.70 -11.31 23.81
CA GLN A 127 -9.97 -10.06 24.00
C GLN A 127 -9.68 -9.39 22.66
N GLY A 128 -9.72 -8.07 22.69
CA GLY A 128 -9.43 -7.23 21.53
C GLY A 128 -10.47 -6.13 21.35
N ASP A 129 -10.19 -5.24 20.42
CA ASP A 129 -11.04 -4.11 20.05
C ASP A 129 -11.94 -4.50 18.87
N ALA A 130 -13.24 -4.61 19.13
CA ALA A 130 -14.21 -4.95 18.10
C ALA A 130 -14.64 -3.72 17.30
N THR A 131 -14.72 -3.86 15.98
CA THR A 131 -15.18 -2.83 15.05
C THR A 131 -16.44 -3.30 14.32
N ASP A 132 -17.45 -2.42 14.23
CA ASP A 132 -18.71 -2.66 13.51
C ASP A 132 -18.52 -2.33 12.02
N ARG A 133 -18.56 -1.04 11.65
CA ARG A 133 -18.45 -0.56 10.27
C ARG A 133 -17.47 0.59 10.15
N VAL A 134 -16.87 0.72 8.97
CA VAL A 134 -15.97 1.83 8.66
C VAL A 134 -16.32 2.46 7.31
N HIS A 135 -15.91 3.70 7.10
CA HIS A 135 -16.00 4.37 5.80
C HIS A 135 -14.93 3.82 4.85
N VAL A 136 -13.71 3.63 5.35
CA VAL A 136 -12.53 3.30 4.55
C VAL A 136 -11.72 2.20 5.23
N VAL A 137 -11.28 1.23 4.44
CA VAL A 137 -10.19 0.35 4.83
C VAL A 137 -8.92 0.75 4.08
N LEU A 138 -7.84 0.98 4.83
CA LEU A 138 -6.51 1.15 4.29
C LEU A 138 -5.77 -0.18 4.39
N ASP A 139 -5.21 -0.63 3.28
CA ASP A 139 -4.50 -1.89 3.19
C ASP A 139 -3.00 -1.65 2.97
N PRO A 140 -2.18 -1.61 4.04
CA PRO A 140 -0.73 -1.54 3.88
C PRO A 140 -0.23 -2.85 3.26
N GLY A 141 0.19 -2.80 2.00
CA GLY A 141 0.64 -3.95 1.23
C GLY A 141 1.75 -4.73 1.91
N HIS A 142 1.90 -6.02 1.56
CA HIS A 142 2.90 -6.93 2.12
C HIS A 142 2.77 -7.15 3.64
N GLY A 143 3.86 -7.58 4.30
CA GLY A 143 3.91 -7.85 5.74
C GLY A 143 4.58 -9.18 6.08
N GLY A 144 5.13 -9.28 7.28
CA GLY A 144 5.82 -10.45 7.77
C GLY A 144 6.98 -10.87 6.84
N ARG A 145 6.94 -12.11 6.38
CA ARG A 145 7.94 -12.68 5.46
C ARG A 145 7.85 -12.18 4.01
N GLU A 146 6.83 -11.43 3.65
CA GLU A 146 6.72 -10.77 2.35
C GLU A 146 7.13 -9.30 2.50
N PRO A 147 8.42 -8.98 2.31
CA PRO A 147 8.89 -7.61 2.53
C PRO A 147 8.45 -6.64 1.43
N GLY A 148 7.93 -7.16 0.30
CA GLY A 148 7.80 -6.39 -0.92
C GLY A 148 9.16 -6.07 -1.53
N ALA A 149 9.26 -4.95 -2.19
CA ALA A 149 10.52 -4.41 -2.69
C ALA A 149 11.46 -4.04 -1.54
N VAL A 150 12.77 -4.24 -1.73
CA VAL A 150 13.77 -3.89 -0.72
C VAL A 150 14.92 -3.14 -1.37
N THR A 151 15.22 -1.95 -0.89
CA THR A 151 16.36 -1.15 -1.35
C THR A 151 17.69 -1.82 -0.98
N SER A 152 18.77 -1.39 -1.61
CA SER A 152 20.11 -1.93 -1.35
C SER A 152 20.62 -1.68 0.09
N ASP A 153 20.06 -0.71 0.79
CA ASP A 153 20.38 -0.36 2.18
C ASP A 153 19.33 -0.88 3.17
N GLY A 154 18.35 -1.65 2.71
CA GLY A 154 17.47 -2.46 3.55
C GLY A 154 16.14 -1.82 3.91
N ILE A 155 15.70 -0.74 3.26
CA ILE A 155 14.34 -0.23 3.40
C ILE A 155 13.39 -1.22 2.71
N ALA A 156 12.43 -1.75 3.45
CA ALA A 156 11.45 -2.68 2.92
C ALA A 156 10.12 -1.98 2.62
N GLU A 157 9.53 -2.29 1.49
CA GLU A 157 8.24 -1.74 1.06
C GLU A 157 7.15 -1.88 2.12
N LYS A 158 7.05 -3.07 2.75
CA LYS A 158 6.05 -3.35 3.80
C LYS A 158 6.08 -2.35 4.97
N ASP A 159 7.27 -1.84 5.31
CA ASP A 159 7.46 -0.91 6.43
C ASP A 159 7.01 0.50 6.02
N VAL A 160 7.35 0.92 4.80
CA VAL A 160 6.93 2.21 4.23
C VAL A 160 5.41 2.24 4.04
N ASN A 161 4.83 1.19 3.45
CA ASN A 161 3.38 1.05 3.29
C ASN A 161 2.64 1.18 4.63
N PHE A 162 3.18 0.57 5.67
CA PHE A 162 2.57 0.61 7.00
C PHE A 162 2.65 2.00 7.63
N GLU A 163 3.79 2.67 7.52
CA GLU A 163 3.93 4.04 8.03
C GLU A 163 2.98 5.02 7.35
N VAL A 164 2.81 4.93 6.02
CA VAL A 164 1.87 5.76 5.27
C VAL A 164 0.43 5.48 5.71
N ALA A 165 0.05 4.19 5.85
CA ALA A 165 -1.29 3.80 6.25
C ALA A 165 -1.66 4.32 7.64
N VAL A 166 -0.77 4.18 8.63
CA VAL A 166 -1.00 4.68 10.00
C VAL A 166 -1.19 6.19 10.02
N ARG A 167 -0.34 6.96 9.31
CA ARG A 167 -0.46 8.41 9.21
C ARG A 167 -1.76 8.84 8.52
N ALA A 168 -2.15 8.13 7.46
CA ALA A 168 -3.40 8.40 6.74
C ALA A 168 -4.62 8.11 7.62
N GLU A 169 -4.60 7.02 8.41
CA GLU A 169 -5.63 6.70 9.40
C GLU A 169 -5.80 7.85 10.41
N GLU A 170 -4.71 8.29 11.05
CA GLU A 170 -4.72 9.39 12.02
C GLU A 170 -5.33 10.67 11.42
N LEU A 171 -4.95 11.01 10.18
CA LEU A 171 -5.47 12.19 9.48
C LEU A 171 -6.96 12.07 9.15
N LEU A 172 -7.42 10.89 8.77
CA LEU A 172 -8.83 10.62 8.46
C LEU A 172 -9.69 10.60 9.72
N GLU A 173 -9.23 9.97 10.79
CA GLU A 173 -9.91 9.95 12.08
C GLU A 173 -10.06 11.37 12.65
N ALA A 174 -9.02 12.21 12.53
CA ALA A 174 -9.09 13.62 12.91
C ALA A 174 -10.16 14.41 12.12
N ARG A 175 -10.55 13.95 10.93
CA ARG A 175 -11.63 14.48 10.09
C ARG A 175 -12.99 13.82 10.36
N GLY A 176 -13.02 12.84 11.28
CA GLY A 176 -14.23 12.14 11.72
C GLY A 176 -14.57 10.90 10.90
N PHE A 177 -13.72 10.44 9.99
CA PHE A 177 -13.92 9.17 9.30
C PHE A 177 -13.64 8.01 10.23
N ALA A 178 -14.46 6.96 10.17
CA ALA A 178 -14.13 5.67 10.74
C ALA A 178 -13.25 4.91 9.74
N VAL A 179 -12.09 4.48 10.19
CA VAL A 179 -11.07 3.82 9.37
C VAL A 179 -10.63 2.53 10.05
N SER A 180 -10.17 1.57 9.30
CA SER A 180 -9.47 0.39 9.79
C SER A 180 -8.34 0.04 8.84
N LEU A 181 -7.23 -0.45 9.39
CA LEU A 181 -6.16 -1.05 8.61
C LEU A 181 -6.41 -2.56 8.47
N THR A 182 -5.91 -3.17 7.41
CA THR A 182 -5.93 -4.63 7.29
C THR A 182 -4.91 -5.30 8.23
N ARG A 183 -3.89 -4.57 8.71
CA ARG A 183 -2.92 -5.00 9.72
C ARG A 183 -2.41 -3.82 10.54
N TYR A 184 -2.20 -4.04 11.82
CA TYR A 184 -1.59 -3.07 12.75
C TYR A 184 -0.21 -3.52 13.24
N ALA A 185 0.31 -4.67 12.73
CA ALA A 185 1.63 -5.17 13.03
C ALA A 185 2.31 -5.79 11.81
N ASP A 186 3.54 -6.26 11.95
CA ASP A 186 4.31 -6.87 10.87
C ASP A 186 4.03 -8.38 10.77
N TYR A 187 2.94 -8.74 10.12
CA TYR A 187 2.61 -10.11 9.77
C TYR A 187 2.06 -10.21 8.35
N ARG A 188 2.12 -11.42 7.78
CA ARG A 188 1.62 -11.69 6.43
C ARG A 188 0.10 -11.87 6.45
N ILE A 189 -0.59 -11.24 5.50
CA ILE A 189 -2.02 -11.46 5.26
C ILE A 189 -2.20 -11.82 3.78
N PRO A 190 -2.82 -12.97 3.46
CA PRO A 190 -3.25 -13.29 2.10
C PRO A 190 -4.26 -12.29 1.54
N LEU A 191 -4.29 -12.11 0.22
CA LEU A 191 -5.18 -11.14 -0.44
C LEU A 191 -6.65 -11.37 -0.10
N VAL A 192 -7.07 -12.65 -0.07
CA VAL A 192 -8.46 -13.02 0.26
C VAL A 192 -8.87 -12.53 1.64
N THR A 193 -8.00 -12.65 2.64
CA THR A 193 -8.28 -12.18 4.01
C THR A 193 -8.32 -10.65 4.10
N ARG A 194 -7.47 -9.94 3.37
CA ARG A 194 -7.51 -8.46 3.29
C ARG A 194 -8.86 -7.97 2.75
N VAL A 195 -9.34 -8.61 1.70
CA VAL A 195 -10.64 -8.31 1.09
C VAL A 195 -11.78 -8.67 2.05
N GLU A 196 -11.72 -9.85 2.68
CA GLU A 196 -12.72 -10.28 3.67
C GLU A 196 -12.86 -9.28 4.83
N ILE A 197 -11.75 -8.76 5.36
CA ILE A 197 -11.75 -7.70 6.38
C ILE A 197 -12.54 -6.48 5.89
N ALA A 198 -12.24 -5.99 4.70
CA ALA A 198 -12.90 -4.80 4.15
C ALA A 198 -14.40 -5.03 3.89
N GLU A 199 -14.78 -6.20 3.39
CA GLU A 199 -16.17 -6.57 3.13
C GLU A 199 -16.97 -6.76 4.42
N GLN A 200 -16.40 -7.41 5.44
CA GLN A 200 -17.04 -7.58 6.74
C GLN A 200 -17.29 -6.23 7.44
N LEU A 201 -16.34 -5.30 7.35
CA LEU A 201 -16.48 -3.94 7.87
C LEU A 201 -17.47 -3.09 7.06
N GLY A 202 -18.01 -3.60 5.96
CA GLY A 202 -18.89 -2.85 5.08
C GLY A 202 -18.26 -1.55 4.57
N ALA A 203 -16.95 -1.57 4.32
CA ALA A 203 -16.21 -0.41 3.85
C ALA A 203 -16.77 0.10 2.52
N GLU A 204 -16.93 1.43 2.41
CA GLU A 204 -17.36 2.06 1.17
C GLU A 204 -16.22 2.25 0.18
N LEU A 205 -14.97 2.21 0.68
CA LEU A 205 -13.75 2.36 -0.11
C LEU A 205 -12.61 1.53 0.47
N LEU A 206 -11.85 0.87 -0.41
CA LEU A 206 -10.61 0.17 -0.07
C LEU A 206 -9.42 0.81 -0.80
N VAL A 207 -8.37 1.20 -0.06
CA VAL A 207 -7.14 1.77 -0.59
C VAL A 207 -5.98 0.86 -0.23
N SER A 208 -5.46 0.10 -1.20
CA SER A 208 -4.25 -0.71 -1.04
C SER A 208 -3.02 0.15 -1.34
N ILE A 209 -2.13 0.28 -0.37
CA ILE A 209 -0.98 1.20 -0.37
C ILE A 209 0.28 0.38 -0.61
N HIS A 210 1.01 0.71 -1.66
CA HIS A 210 2.21 0.08 -2.13
C HIS A 210 3.27 1.10 -2.57
N HIS A 211 4.49 0.62 -2.76
CA HIS A 211 5.60 1.37 -3.35
C HIS A 211 6.29 0.49 -4.38
N GLN A 212 6.44 1.02 -5.59
CA GLN A 212 6.96 0.25 -6.70
C GLN A 212 8.35 -0.35 -6.43
N GLY A 213 8.52 -1.58 -6.93
CA GLY A 213 9.79 -2.24 -6.96
C GLY A 213 9.65 -3.65 -7.51
N THR A 214 10.69 -4.17 -8.14
CA THR A 214 10.60 -5.46 -8.85
C THR A 214 11.08 -6.64 -8.02
N ASP A 215 11.94 -6.42 -7.01
CA ASP A 215 12.58 -7.50 -6.24
C ASP A 215 13.39 -6.94 -5.04
N THR A 216 14.00 -7.86 -4.29
CA THR A 216 15.07 -7.52 -3.35
C THR A 216 16.32 -7.07 -4.12
N ASN A 217 16.96 -5.98 -3.69
CA ASN A 217 18.07 -5.29 -4.36
C ASN A 217 17.68 -4.64 -5.71
N ILE A 218 16.70 -3.79 -5.65
CA ILE A 218 16.19 -3.04 -6.79
C ILE A 218 17.33 -2.27 -7.47
N PRO A 219 17.45 -2.34 -8.80
CA PRO A 219 18.38 -1.49 -9.54
C PRO A 219 18.06 -0.01 -9.34
N ILE A 220 19.08 0.81 -9.20
CA ILE A 220 18.93 2.26 -9.18
C ILE A 220 18.34 2.71 -10.52
N SER A 221 17.29 3.53 -10.44
CA SER A 221 16.57 4.11 -11.58
C SER A 221 16.37 5.61 -11.35
N ASP A 222 16.23 6.35 -12.43
CA ASP A 222 15.77 7.74 -12.41
C ASP A 222 14.26 7.83 -12.78
N GLU A 223 13.60 6.69 -12.99
CA GLU A 223 12.17 6.66 -13.30
C GLU A 223 11.35 6.98 -12.05
N PRO A 224 10.38 7.89 -12.13
CA PRO A 224 9.46 8.17 -11.04
C PRO A 224 8.39 7.08 -10.93
N GLY A 225 7.77 6.94 -9.75
CA GLY A 225 6.98 5.80 -9.44
C GLY A 225 5.56 6.01 -8.92
N THR A 226 4.90 7.13 -9.18
CA THR A 226 3.52 7.32 -8.72
C THR A 226 2.50 6.83 -9.75
N GLU A 227 1.80 5.74 -9.45
CA GLU A 227 0.77 5.12 -10.27
C GLU A 227 -0.43 4.73 -9.40
N VAL A 228 -1.66 4.90 -9.88
CA VAL A 228 -2.89 4.49 -9.17
C VAL A 228 -3.74 3.61 -10.05
N TYR A 229 -3.87 2.34 -9.67
CA TYR A 229 -4.63 1.34 -10.40
C TYR A 229 -6.05 1.22 -9.85
N TYR A 230 -7.06 1.31 -10.73
CA TYR A 230 -8.48 1.22 -10.39
C TYR A 230 -9.16 0.03 -11.08
N GLN A 231 -10.32 -0.36 -10.58
CA GLN A 231 -11.17 -1.42 -11.16
C GLN A 231 -11.73 -0.95 -12.51
N GLN A 232 -11.49 -1.73 -13.59
CA GLN A 232 -11.95 -1.39 -14.94
C GLN A 232 -13.46 -1.13 -15.03
N SER A 233 -14.25 -1.86 -14.26
CA SER A 233 -15.71 -1.81 -14.30
C SER A 233 -16.34 -0.81 -13.32
N SER A 234 -15.56 -0.19 -12.42
CA SER A 234 -16.07 0.68 -11.37
C SER A 234 -15.81 2.16 -11.69
N LEU A 235 -16.87 2.93 -11.90
CA LEU A 235 -16.75 4.38 -12.07
C LEU A 235 -16.30 5.07 -10.79
N GLU A 236 -16.71 4.59 -9.62
CA GLU A 236 -16.35 5.16 -8.33
C GLU A 236 -14.87 4.87 -7.99
N SER A 237 -14.39 3.67 -8.29
CA SER A 237 -12.97 3.34 -8.17
C SER A 237 -12.11 4.23 -9.08
N ARG A 238 -12.53 4.39 -10.35
CA ARG A 238 -11.87 5.29 -11.30
C ARG A 238 -11.87 6.74 -10.81
N ARG A 239 -13.01 7.21 -10.28
CA ARG A 239 -13.15 8.55 -9.73
C ARG A 239 -12.18 8.78 -8.57
N PHE A 240 -12.11 7.84 -7.61
CA PHE A 240 -11.18 7.93 -6.49
C PHE A 240 -9.72 7.94 -6.96
N ALA A 241 -9.35 7.11 -7.91
CA ALA A 241 -8.00 7.09 -8.47
C ALA A 241 -7.59 8.46 -9.06
N GLY A 242 -8.50 9.10 -9.79
CA GLY A 242 -8.25 10.46 -10.32
C GLY A 242 -8.08 11.50 -9.23
N LEU A 243 -8.89 11.45 -8.18
CA LEU A 243 -8.76 12.33 -7.02
C LEU A 243 -7.43 12.11 -6.29
N LEU A 244 -7.02 10.85 -6.11
CA LEU A 244 -5.75 10.53 -5.45
C LEU A 244 -4.56 11.02 -6.27
N VAL A 245 -4.59 10.90 -7.60
CA VAL A 245 -3.54 11.45 -8.47
C VAL A 245 -3.46 12.98 -8.38
N GLU A 246 -4.60 13.68 -8.35
CA GLU A 246 -4.61 15.14 -8.17
C GLU A 246 -3.99 15.54 -6.83
N GLU A 247 -4.40 14.88 -5.74
CA GLU A 247 -3.88 15.17 -4.40
C GLU A 247 -2.39 14.80 -4.28
N SER A 248 -1.97 13.67 -4.87
CA SER A 248 -0.55 13.30 -4.94
C SER A 248 0.27 14.34 -5.69
N ARG A 249 -0.20 14.83 -6.83
CA ARG A 249 0.47 15.94 -7.54
C ARG A 249 0.58 17.21 -6.71
N ARG A 250 -0.43 17.49 -5.89
CA ARG A 250 -0.42 18.66 -5.01
C ARG A 250 0.58 18.52 -3.87
N THR A 251 0.62 17.38 -3.17
CA THR A 251 1.48 17.18 -2.01
C THR A 251 2.92 16.84 -2.41
N LEU A 252 3.10 15.94 -3.36
CA LEU A 252 4.42 15.53 -3.84
C LEU A 252 5.09 16.62 -4.68
N GLY A 253 4.31 17.48 -5.34
CA GLY A 253 4.83 18.63 -6.10
C GLY A 253 5.52 19.69 -5.25
N GLU A 254 5.50 19.60 -3.92
CA GLU A 254 6.31 20.43 -3.02
C GLU A 254 7.79 20.02 -3.01
N PHE A 255 8.11 18.79 -3.44
CA PHE A 255 9.47 18.31 -3.62
C PHE A 255 9.92 18.60 -5.06
N ASP A 256 11.13 19.10 -5.24
CA ASP A 256 11.71 19.47 -6.56
C ASP A 256 12.26 18.23 -7.29
N ILE A 257 11.40 17.22 -7.49
CA ILE A 257 11.69 16.00 -8.27
C ILE A 257 10.52 15.65 -9.18
N GLU A 258 10.77 14.82 -10.19
CA GLU A 258 9.73 14.33 -11.11
C GLU A 258 8.98 13.15 -10.48
N TRP A 259 7.65 13.19 -10.49
CA TRP A 259 6.79 12.14 -9.91
C TRP A 259 5.98 11.38 -10.94
N PHE A 260 5.70 11.97 -12.10
CA PHE A 260 4.70 11.49 -13.05
C PHE A 260 5.22 11.47 -14.49
N ALA A 261 6.36 10.82 -14.77
CA ALA A 261 6.96 10.75 -16.10
C ALA A 261 6.92 9.36 -16.75
N GLY A 262 6.41 8.34 -16.06
CA GLY A 262 6.27 6.97 -16.57
C GLY A 262 5.10 6.80 -17.53
N VAL A 263 5.03 5.67 -18.21
CA VAL A 263 3.94 5.33 -19.14
C VAL A 263 2.62 5.15 -18.40
N ASP A 264 2.66 4.59 -17.19
CA ASP A 264 1.50 4.35 -16.32
C ASP A 264 1.35 5.42 -15.22
N ALA A 265 2.17 6.50 -15.29
CA ALA A 265 2.21 7.56 -14.29
C ALA A 265 0.90 8.34 -14.25
N GLY A 266 0.03 8.00 -13.30
CA GLY A 266 -1.30 8.58 -13.14
C GLY A 266 -2.34 7.56 -12.74
N ALA A 267 -3.61 7.86 -13.03
CA ALA A 267 -4.72 6.96 -12.77
C ALA A 267 -4.99 6.07 -13.99
N THR A 268 -4.85 4.75 -13.82
CA THR A 268 -5.03 3.79 -14.90
C THR A 268 -5.66 2.48 -14.38
N TYR A 269 -5.99 1.57 -15.26
CA TYR A 269 -6.28 0.18 -14.93
C TYR A 269 -5.28 -0.73 -15.63
N ARG A 270 -5.06 -1.91 -15.10
CA ARG A 270 -4.12 -2.87 -15.69
C ARG A 270 -4.83 -4.17 -16.02
N PRO A 271 -5.11 -4.47 -17.32
CA PRO A 271 -5.77 -5.70 -17.69
C PRO A 271 -4.84 -6.91 -17.52
N ASN A 272 -5.40 -8.01 -17.04
CA ASN A 272 -4.76 -9.31 -17.07
C ASN A 272 -4.84 -9.84 -18.51
N ALA A 273 -3.70 -10.13 -19.12
CA ALA A 273 -3.62 -10.55 -20.52
C ALA A 273 -4.33 -11.91 -20.80
N GLU A 274 -4.51 -12.75 -19.78
CA GLU A 274 -5.12 -14.09 -19.92
C GLU A 274 -6.64 -14.05 -19.74
N THR A 275 -7.12 -13.27 -18.77
CA THR A 275 -8.53 -13.24 -18.37
C THR A 275 -9.28 -12.00 -18.85
N GLY A 276 -8.57 -10.93 -19.18
CA GLY A 276 -9.15 -9.62 -19.52
C GLY A 276 -9.67 -8.83 -18.31
N GLY A 277 -9.71 -9.45 -17.12
CA GLY A 277 -10.06 -8.76 -15.86
C GLY A 277 -8.90 -7.97 -15.27
N ASP A 278 -9.12 -7.35 -14.11
CA ASP A 278 -8.08 -6.59 -13.42
C ASP A 278 -6.90 -7.47 -12.99
N PHE A 279 -5.68 -6.97 -13.20
CA PHE A 279 -4.46 -7.73 -12.95
C PHE A 279 -4.18 -7.90 -11.46
N TYR A 280 -4.27 -6.83 -10.69
CA TYR A 280 -3.96 -6.84 -9.26
C TYR A 280 -5.10 -7.46 -8.44
N GLY A 281 -4.76 -8.35 -7.49
CA GLY A 281 -5.75 -9.02 -6.64
C GLY A 281 -6.55 -8.02 -5.80
N MET A 282 -5.90 -7.02 -5.21
CA MET A 282 -6.56 -5.99 -4.40
C MET A 282 -7.43 -5.01 -5.19
N VAL A 283 -7.42 -5.10 -6.51
CA VAL A 283 -8.33 -4.38 -7.41
C VAL A 283 -9.43 -5.31 -7.93
N ARG A 284 -9.09 -6.58 -8.20
CA ARG A 284 -10.00 -7.56 -8.81
C ARG A 284 -10.99 -8.19 -7.85
N LEU A 285 -10.55 -8.49 -6.62
CA LEU A 285 -11.32 -9.28 -5.66
C LEU A 285 -12.39 -8.47 -4.90
N PRO A 286 -12.14 -7.21 -4.47
CA PRO A 286 -13.11 -6.43 -3.72
C PRO A 286 -14.37 -6.14 -4.53
N GLN A 287 -15.54 -6.16 -3.87
CA GLN A 287 -16.81 -5.78 -4.46
C GLN A 287 -17.11 -4.27 -4.28
N MET A 288 -16.56 -3.65 -3.24
CA MET A 288 -16.61 -2.19 -3.08
C MET A 288 -15.60 -1.50 -4.03
N PRO A 289 -15.73 -0.17 -4.26
CA PRO A 289 -14.69 0.62 -4.92
C PRO A 289 -13.33 0.41 -4.28
N ALA A 290 -12.34 0.01 -5.10
CA ALA A 290 -10.99 -0.29 -4.62
C ALA A 290 -9.93 0.23 -5.57
N VAL A 291 -8.83 0.71 -5.02
CA VAL A 291 -7.63 1.08 -5.77
C VAL A 291 -6.38 0.43 -5.17
N LEU A 292 -5.37 0.25 -5.99
CA LEU A 292 -4.00 -0.04 -5.57
C LEU A 292 -3.14 1.14 -5.98
N ALA A 293 -2.55 1.80 -4.99
CA ALA A 293 -1.70 2.97 -5.19
C ALA A 293 -0.23 2.59 -4.99
N GLU A 294 0.54 2.67 -6.07
CA GLU A 294 1.99 2.63 -6.05
C GLU A 294 2.46 4.07 -5.88
N MET A 295 2.74 4.46 -4.62
CA MET A 295 2.91 5.87 -4.28
C MET A 295 4.27 6.43 -4.71
N ALA A 296 5.32 5.61 -4.65
CA ALA A 296 6.68 5.96 -5.05
C ALA A 296 7.44 4.73 -5.57
N PHE A 297 8.66 4.93 -6.10
CA PHE A 297 9.52 3.87 -6.60
C PHE A 297 10.77 3.69 -5.72
N LEU A 298 10.88 2.56 -5.05
CA LEU A 298 12.02 2.22 -4.19
C LEU A 298 13.36 2.01 -4.96
N GLY A 299 13.33 2.09 -6.29
CA GLY A 299 14.52 2.15 -7.14
C GLY A 299 14.99 3.58 -7.43
N ASN A 300 14.16 4.59 -7.20
CA ASN A 300 14.51 5.99 -7.44
C ASN A 300 15.22 6.60 -6.24
N VAL A 301 16.47 7.01 -6.43
CA VAL A 301 17.32 7.52 -5.33
C VAL A 301 16.73 8.76 -4.67
N GLN A 302 16.13 9.65 -5.46
CA GLN A 302 15.59 10.91 -4.93
C GLN A 302 14.34 10.65 -4.07
N GLU A 303 13.47 9.74 -4.52
CA GLU A 303 12.27 9.34 -3.77
C GLU A 303 12.65 8.59 -2.48
N VAL A 304 13.62 7.67 -2.55
CA VAL A 304 14.13 6.93 -1.37
C VAL A 304 14.80 7.87 -0.36
N ASP A 305 15.48 8.93 -0.79
CA ASP A 305 16.07 9.90 0.14
C ASP A 305 14.98 10.66 0.94
N LEU A 306 13.82 10.92 0.37
CA LEU A 306 12.66 11.49 1.07
C LEU A 306 12.01 10.48 2.02
N ILE A 307 11.93 9.20 1.65
CA ILE A 307 11.45 8.12 2.52
C ILE A 307 12.29 8.04 3.80
N ARG A 308 13.62 8.13 3.70
CA ARG A 308 14.52 8.05 4.86
C ARG A 308 14.27 9.15 5.91
N ASN A 309 13.76 10.28 5.48
CA ASN A 309 13.45 11.42 6.36
C ASN A 309 12.01 11.41 6.88
N GLY A 310 11.17 10.51 6.40
CA GLY A 310 9.73 10.47 6.72
C GLY A 310 8.91 11.57 6.08
N GLU A 311 9.51 12.42 5.24
CA GLU A 311 8.84 13.54 4.57
C GLU A 311 7.88 13.06 3.49
N LEU A 312 8.26 12.00 2.77
CA LEU A 312 7.46 11.41 1.72
C LEU A 312 6.20 10.74 2.30
N GLN A 313 6.36 9.92 3.35
CA GLN A 313 5.24 9.22 3.99
C GLN A 313 4.18 10.19 4.51
N GLU A 314 4.59 11.34 5.03
CA GLU A 314 3.66 12.38 5.47
C GLU A 314 2.90 12.99 4.28
N ALA A 315 3.59 13.31 3.18
CA ALA A 315 2.98 13.89 1.98
C ALA A 315 1.99 12.91 1.32
N GLU A 316 2.33 11.62 1.26
CA GLU A 316 1.48 10.56 0.74
C GLU A 316 0.24 10.34 1.61
N ALA A 317 0.40 10.31 2.93
CA ALA A 317 -0.71 10.20 3.87
C ALA A 317 -1.68 11.39 3.73
N VAL A 318 -1.16 12.61 3.57
CA VAL A 318 -1.98 13.81 3.31
C VAL A 318 -2.70 13.70 1.97
N ALA A 319 -2.06 13.16 0.93
CA ALA A 319 -2.71 12.94 -0.38
C ALA A 319 -3.87 11.96 -0.25
N ILE A 320 -3.65 10.80 0.38
CA ILE A 320 -4.68 9.77 0.60
C ILE A 320 -5.84 10.35 1.40
N ALA A 321 -5.56 10.98 2.54
CA ALA A 321 -6.60 11.52 3.41
C ALA A 321 -7.41 12.63 2.73
N SER A 322 -6.77 13.47 1.88
CA SER A 322 -7.47 14.52 1.14
C SER A 322 -8.29 13.97 -0.03
N ALA A 323 -7.80 12.93 -0.71
CA ALA A 323 -8.56 12.25 -1.76
C ALA A 323 -9.80 11.55 -1.20
N VAL A 324 -9.68 10.86 -0.05
CA VAL A 324 -10.81 10.25 0.65
C VAL A 324 -11.85 11.31 1.05
N GLU A 325 -11.43 12.40 1.69
CA GLU A 325 -12.33 13.49 2.05
C GLU A 325 -13.09 14.02 0.84
N ARG A 326 -12.40 14.31 -0.26
CA ARG A 326 -13.01 14.78 -1.51
C ARG A 326 -13.98 13.77 -2.11
N TRP A 327 -13.64 12.48 -2.06
CA TRP A 327 -14.48 11.42 -2.59
C TRP A 327 -15.82 11.33 -1.86
N PHE A 328 -15.83 11.52 -0.54
CA PHE A 328 -17.07 11.52 0.26
C PHE A 328 -17.84 12.83 0.24
N THR A 329 -17.18 13.97 -0.02
CA THR A 329 -17.77 15.29 0.21
C THR A 329 -17.97 16.13 -1.05
N SER A 330 -17.54 15.66 -2.21
CA SER A 330 -17.69 16.37 -3.48
C SER A 330 -18.14 15.44 -4.61
N ASP A 331 -18.56 16.02 -5.74
CA ASP A 331 -18.83 15.30 -6.99
C ASP A 331 -17.67 15.42 -7.98
N ASP A 332 -16.49 15.86 -7.53
CA ASP A 332 -15.31 15.99 -8.37
C ASP A 332 -14.93 14.64 -8.99
N LEU A 333 -14.62 14.63 -10.26
CA LEU A 333 -14.30 13.40 -10.99
C LEU A 333 -12.83 13.00 -10.91
N GLY A 334 -11.98 13.95 -10.46
CA GLY A 334 -10.53 13.80 -10.54
C GLY A 334 -10.01 13.88 -11.97
N ASP A 335 -8.69 13.88 -12.09
CA ASP A 335 -8.00 13.90 -13.40
C ASP A 335 -6.75 12.98 -13.40
N GLY A 336 -5.84 13.19 -14.36
CA GLY A 336 -4.60 12.43 -14.43
C GLY A 336 -4.77 11.01 -14.97
N PHE A 337 -5.88 10.74 -15.67
CA PHE A 337 -6.10 9.46 -16.31
C PHE A 337 -5.15 9.25 -17.48
N VAL A 338 -4.53 8.07 -17.53
CA VAL A 338 -3.66 7.65 -18.61
C VAL A 338 -4.17 6.36 -19.26
N GLU A 339 -3.76 6.12 -20.51
CA GLU A 339 -4.13 4.89 -21.21
C GLU A 339 -3.48 3.67 -20.54
N PRO A 340 -4.19 2.55 -20.44
CA PRO A 340 -3.67 1.36 -19.76
C PRO A 340 -2.50 0.74 -20.51
N SER A 341 -1.45 0.37 -19.81
CA SER A 341 -0.41 -0.51 -20.33
C SER A 341 -0.75 -1.97 -20.03
N PHE A 342 -0.59 -2.84 -21.02
CA PHE A 342 -0.87 -4.26 -20.84
C PHE A 342 0.27 -4.97 -20.13
N GLY A 343 0.03 -5.45 -18.92
CA GLY A 343 0.93 -6.35 -18.23
C GLY A 343 1.01 -7.71 -18.91
N LEU A 344 2.13 -8.01 -19.55
CA LEU A 344 2.40 -9.29 -20.23
C LEU A 344 2.77 -10.42 -19.25
N ARG A 345 2.68 -10.23 -17.95
CA ARG A 345 2.99 -11.27 -16.98
C ARG A 345 1.71 -11.82 -16.38
N SER A 346 1.54 -13.14 -16.47
CA SER A 346 0.69 -13.87 -15.54
C SER A 346 1.04 -13.41 -14.13
N SER A 347 0.04 -13.04 -13.34
CA SER A 347 0.22 -12.67 -11.94
C SER A 347 1.09 -13.72 -11.24
N GLY A 348 2.37 -13.46 -11.08
CA GLY A 348 3.21 -14.26 -10.22
C GLY A 348 2.57 -14.26 -8.84
N GLY A 349 2.19 -15.43 -8.34
CA GLY A 349 1.33 -15.61 -7.18
C GLY A 349 1.91 -15.13 -5.85
N GLY A 350 2.11 -13.84 -5.69
CA GLY A 350 2.21 -13.20 -4.38
C GLY A 350 0.81 -13.06 -3.79
N GLY A 351 0.65 -13.34 -2.50
CA GLY A 351 -0.60 -13.12 -1.78
C GLY A 351 -1.59 -14.29 -1.68
N GLY A 352 -1.25 -15.49 -2.17
CA GLY A 352 -2.04 -16.70 -1.94
C GLY A 352 -1.83 -17.31 -0.54
N LEU A 353 -2.63 -18.34 -0.19
CA LEU A 353 -2.53 -19.05 1.10
C LEU A 353 -1.26 -19.92 1.25
N GLY A 354 -0.57 -20.23 0.16
CA GLY A 354 0.58 -21.13 0.17
C GLY A 354 1.65 -20.72 1.18
N GLY A 355 1.92 -21.63 2.14
CA GLY A 355 2.89 -21.42 3.22
C GLY A 355 2.52 -20.28 4.16
N CYS A 356 1.26 -19.95 4.34
CA CYS A 356 0.79 -19.02 5.36
C CYS A 356 0.94 -19.65 6.74
N ASP A 357 1.49 -18.92 7.71
CA ASP A 357 1.52 -19.25 9.11
C ASP A 357 0.83 -18.11 9.85
N ASP A 358 -0.17 -18.46 10.68
CA ASP A 358 -0.88 -17.45 11.46
C ASP A 358 0.06 -16.77 12.44
N PRO A 359 -0.08 -15.43 12.62
CA PRO A 359 0.62 -14.70 13.66
C PRO A 359 0.12 -15.12 15.05
N ASP A 360 0.81 -14.67 16.09
CA ASP A 360 0.33 -14.78 17.44
C ASP A 360 -0.98 -13.98 17.61
N LEU A 361 -2.07 -14.66 17.94
CA LEU A 361 -3.39 -14.06 18.10
C LEU A 361 -3.65 -13.55 19.53
N GLY A 362 -2.67 -13.68 20.43
CA GLY A 362 -2.84 -13.40 21.86
C GLY A 362 -3.59 -14.52 22.57
N GLU A 363 -4.40 -14.17 23.59
CA GLU A 363 -5.16 -15.16 24.34
C GLU A 363 -6.35 -15.69 23.52
N THR A 364 -6.28 -16.98 23.17
CA THR A 364 -7.36 -17.73 22.52
C THR A 364 -7.97 -18.73 23.48
N VAL A 365 -9.23 -19.07 23.28
CA VAL A 365 -9.92 -20.11 24.03
C VAL A 365 -9.66 -21.46 23.38
N ASP A 366 -9.21 -22.43 24.20
CA ASP A 366 -9.10 -23.82 23.74
C ASP A 366 -10.51 -24.39 23.52
N ILE A 367 -10.81 -24.72 22.27
CA ILE A 367 -12.06 -25.44 21.93
C ILE A 367 -11.72 -26.87 21.54
N ALA A 368 -12.70 -27.77 21.78
CA ALA A 368 -12.51 -29.18 21.47
C ALA A 368 -12.17 -29.37 19.99
N PRO A 369 -11.17 -30.21 19.66
CA PRO A 369 -10.73 -30.39 18.26
C PRO A 369 -11.85 -30.78 17.31
N GLU A 370 -12.83 -31.56 17.81
CA GLU A 370 -13.99 -31.98 17.01
C GLU A 370 -14.89 -30.78 16.65
N LEU A 371 -15.10 -29.86 17.60
CA LEU A 371 -15.88 -28.65 17.38
C LEU A 371 -15.12 -27.69 16.47
N LEU A 372 -13.80 -27.57 16.62
CA LEU A 372 -12.96 -26.77 15.75
C LEU A 372 -13.10 -27.22 14.30
N GLN A 373 -13.02 -28.52 14.04
CA GLN A 373 -13.17 -29.07 12.71
C GLN A 373 -14.58 -28.82 12.12
N GLU A 374 -15.65 -28.98 12.92
CA GLU A 374 -17.01 -28.67 12.48
C GLU A 374 -17.16 -27.18 12.11
N LEU A 375 -16.52 -26.29 12.87
CA LEU A 375 -16.54 -24.85 12.59
C LEU A 375 -15.74 -24.51 11.32
N GLU A 376 -14.55 -25.09 11.17
CA GLU A 376 -13.76 -24.92 9.93
C GLU A 376 -14.54 -25.36 8.68
N GLU A 377 -15.15 -26.53 8.72
CA GLU A 377 -15.96 -27.06 7.61
C GLU A 377 -17.20 -26.19 7.33
N SER A 378 -17.84 -25.62 8.35
CA SER A 378 -19.04 -24.78 8.19
C SER A 378 -18.77 -23.40 7.58
N PHE A 379 -17.54 -22.89 7.71
CA PHE A 379 -17.13 -21.60 7.19
C PHE A 379 -16.13 -21.71 6.04
N ASP A 380 -15.92 -22.92 5.48
CA ASP A 380 -15.13 -23.10 4.27
C ASP A 380 -15.89 -22.54 3.06
N PRO A 381 -15.36 -21.53 2.36
CA PRO A 381 -16.03 -20.93 1.20
C PRO A 381 -16.21 -21.91 0.03
N ASP A 382 -15.43 -23.01 -0.04
CA ASP A 382 -15.58 -24.04 -1.07
C ASP A 382 -16.70 -25.06 -0.77
N SER A 383 -17.14 -25.17 0.49
CA SER A 383 -18.17 -26.12 0.89
C SER A 383 -19.56 -25.84 0.29
N SER A 384 -19.81 -24.59 -0.14
CA SER A 384 -21.10 -24.20 -0.76
C SER A 384 -21.26 -24.62 -2.22
N GLN A 385 -20.18 -24.98 -2.92
CA GLN A 385 -20.25 -25.39 -4.33
C GLN A 385 -20.52 -26.87 -4.54
N GLU A 386 -20.33 -27.74 -3.53
CA GLU A 386 -20.64 -29.18 -3.67
C GLU A 386 -22.12 -29.52 -3.51
N SER A 387 -22.94 -28.65 -2.90
CA SER A 387 -24.37 -28.93 -2.70
C SER A 387 -25.26 -28.68 -3.93
N GLU A 388 -24.82 -27.87 -4.90
CA GLU A 388 -25.61 -27.62 -6.13
C GLU A 388 -25.41 -28.65 -7.25
N ASN A 389 -24.40 -29.51 -7.16
CA ASN A 389 -24.13 -30.51 -8.21
C ASN A 389 -24.75 -31.87 -8.00
N ASN A 390 -25.52 -32.12 -6.93
CA ASN A 390 -26.10 -33.43 -6.63
C ASN A 390 -27.59 -33.61 -6.97
N ASP A 391 -28.26 -32.61 -7.54
CA ASP A 391 -29.73 -32.69 -7.78
C ASP A 391 -30.16 -32.78 -9.24
N ASP A 392 -29.25 -33.20 -10.15
CA ASP A 392 -29.63 -33.50 -11.54
C ASP A 392 -29.24 -34.93 -11.99
N SER A 393 -29.86 -35.94 -11.33
CA SER A 393 -29.90 -37.30 -11.84
C SER A 393 -31.31 -37.89 -11.74
N GLY A 394 -32.21 -37.40 -12.58
CA GLY A 394 -33.57 -37.88 -12.70
C GLY A 394 -34.14 -37.68 -14.07
N SER A 395 -33.62 -38.39 -15.09
CA SER A 395 -34.38 -38.59 -16.32
C SER A 395 -35.41 -39.70 -16.13
N PRO A 396 -36.64 -39.49 -16.46
CA PRO A 396 -37.49 -40.63 -16.86
C PRO A 396 -37.55 -40.73 -18.38
N GLU A 397 -37.23 -41.92 -18.85
CA GLU A 397 -37.64 -42.41 -20.16
C GLU A 397 -39.15 -42.24 -20.37
N ASN A 398 -39.54 -41.67 -21.50
CA ASN A 398 -40.52 -42.18 -22.46
C ASN A 398 -40.56 -41.32 -23.72
#